data_48e0f17938ec1b86f557a3ad4301d916
#
_entry.id   48e0f17938ec1b86f557a3ad4301d916
#
_cell.length_a   1.000
_cell.length_b   1.000
_cell.length_c   1.000
_cell.angle_alpha   90.00
_cell.angle_beta   90.00
_cell.angle_gamma   90.00
#
_symmetry.space_group_name_H-M   'P 1'
#
loop_
_entity.id
_entity.type
_entity.pdbx_description
1 polymer ?
#
loop_
_entity_poly.entity_id
_entity_poly.type
_entity_poly.pdbx_seq_one_letter_code
_entity_poly.pdbx_strand_id
1 'polypeptide(L)'
;MLDIECFTYLNRALESTISPIVILASNRGLTTIRGTTSPLAPMDPGLISAHGIPPDLLPRLLIIPTHPYTAPEIRTIIQTRSRLEFAAPTAPQLTEEAGVSAASKALAVRSSLSPEALEELTTQGVNVSLRYALQLLAPAGILARARSSENGVISGNDVQEAVSLFWDAGRSAAQLKERENEFIC
;
A
#
# COMPACT_ATOMS: atom_id res chain seq x y z
N MET A 1 13.61 -10.33 3.11
CA MET A 1 13.39 -11.78 2.95
C MET A 1 14.03 -12.48 4.12
N LEU A 2 13.37 -13.52 4.61
CA LEU A 2 13.90 -14.36 5.68
C LEU A 2 15.01 -15.25 5.14
N ASP A 3 16.01 -15.53 5.97
CA ASP A 3 17.07 -16.48 5.66
C ASP A 3 16.59 -17.90 5.95
N ILE A 4 17.28 -18.90 5.41
CA ILE A 4 16.94 -20.32 5.58
C ILE A 4 16.88 -20.73 7.07
N GLU A 5 17.76 -20.17 7.89
CA GLU A 5 17.78 -20.42 9.34
C GLU A 5 16.52 -19.93 10.03
N CYS A 6 15.98 -18.76 9.60
CA CYS A 6 14.72 -18.23 10.12
C CYS A 6 13.54 -19.16 9.80
N PHE A 7 13.52 -19.76 8.60
CA PHE A 7 12.49 -20.72 8.24
C PHE A 7 12.60 -22.01 9.04
N THR A 8 13.80 -22.48 9.31
CA THR A 8 14.04 -23.65 10.18
C THR A 8 13.52 -23.39 11.59
N TYR A 9 13.81 -22.20 12.13
CA TYR A 9 13.29 -21.81 13.44
C TYR A 9 11.77 -21.68 13.46
N LEU A 10 11.17 -21.14 12.39
CA LEU A 10 9.73 -21.03 12.23
C LEU A 10 9.05 -22.39 12.21
N ASN A 11 9.62 -23.38 11.51
CA ASN A 11 9.13 -24.76 11.51
C ASN A 11 9.06 -25.35 12.92
N ARG A 12 10.09 -25.14 13.74
CA ARG A 12 10.11 -25.59 15.14
C ARG A 12 9.07 -24.86 15.99
N ALA A 13 8.87 -23.55 15.77
CA ALA A 13 7.88 -22.77 16.48
C ALA A 13 6.44 -23.22 16.15
N LEU A 14 6.18 -23.60 14.90
CA LEU A 14 4.86 -24.11 14.46
C LEU A 14 4.54 -25.51 15.01
N GLU A 15 5.55 -26.28 15.38
CA GLU A 15 5.41 -27.62 15.99
C GLU A 15 5.29 -27.55 17.52
N SER A 16 5.40 -26.37 18.12
CA SER A 16 5.28 -26.23 19.57
C SER A 16 3.83 -26.39 20.05
N THR A 17 3.65 -26.69 21.33
CA THR A 17 2.32 -26.86 21.95
C THR A 17 1.48 -25.56 21.91
N ILE A 18 2.15 -24.40 21.87
CA ILE A 18 1.54 -23.09 21.67
C ILE A 18 2.05 -22.54 20.34
N SER A 19 1.45 -23.02 19.24
CA SER A 19 1.86 -22.54 17.92
C SER A 19 1.24 -21.17 17.60
N PRO A 20 2.03 -20.22 17.11
CA PRO A 20 1.52 -18.92 16.67
C PRO A 20 0.76 -19.05 15.34
N ILE A 21 -0.18 -18.14 15.09
CA ILE A 21 -0.74 -17.96 13.75
C ILE A 21 0.25 -17.15 12.93
N VAL A 22 0.74 -17.70 11.82
CA VAL A 22 1.72 -17.06 10.96
C VAL A 22 1.10 -16.78 9.60
N ILE A 23 1.15 -15.52 9.17
CA ILE A 23 0.67 -15.08 7.86
C ILE A 23 1.87 -14.51 7.10
N LEU A 24 2.17 -15.11 5.95
CA LEU A 24 3.24 -14.68 5.06
C LEU A 24 2.64 -13.99 3.84
N ALA A 25 3.18 -12.84 3.45
CA ALA A 25 2.81 -12.16 2.22
C ALA A 25 4.01 -12.06 1.30
N SER A 26 3.86 -12.44 0.04
CA SER A 26 4.90 -12.40 -0.96
C SER A 26 4.33 -11.97 -2.31
N ASN A 27 5.06 -11.13 -3.02
CA ASN A 27 4.81 -10.76 -4.41
C ASN A 27 5.83 -11.41 -5.38
N ARG A 28 6.62 -12.37 -4.90
CA ARG A 28 7.67 -13.03 -5.69
C ARG A 28 7.16 -14.36 -6.19
N GLY A 29 7.53 -14.69 -7.44
CA GLY A 29 7.33 -16.01 -8.03
C GLY A 29 8.44 -16.98 -7.61
N LEU A 30 9.17 -17.54 -8.59
CA LEU A 30 10.38 -18.35 -8.32
C LEU A 30 11.52 -17.43 -7.93
N THR A 31 12.18 -17.74 -6.82
CA THR A 31 13.30 -16.94 -6.33
C THR A 31 14.22 -17.78 -5.46
N THR A 32 15.48 -17.36 -5.36
CA THR A 32 16.50 -18.01 -4.53
C THR A 32 16.20 -17.81 -3.06
N ILE A 33 16.35 -18.86 -2.27
CA ILE A 33 16.25 -18.79 -0.81
C ILE A 33 17.54 -18.14 -0.29
N ARG A 34 17.38 -17.11 0.50
CA ARG A 34 18.49 -16.38 1.10
C ARG A 34 19.25 -17.28 2.10
N GLY A 35 20.58 -17.19 2.07
CA GLY A 35 21.44 -18.03 2.92
C GLY A 35 21.79 -19.40 2.34
N THR A 36 21.31 -19.76 1.14
CA THR A 36 21.67 -21.02 0.45
C THR A 36 22.81 -20.86 -0.56
N THR A 37 23.17 -19.63 -0.91
CA THR A 37 24.29 -19.33 -1.80
C THR A 37 25.61 -19.55 -1.06
N SER A 38 26.46 -20.44 -1.58
CA SER A 38 27.80 -20.66 -1.01
C SER A 38 28.74 -19.52 -1.36
N PRO A 39 29.41 -18.88 -0.40
CA PRO A 39 30.42 -17.86 -0.69
C PRO A 39 31.64 -18.42 -1.40
N LEU A 40 31.87 -19.76 -1.34
CA LEU A 40 32.98 -20.47 -1.97
C LEU A 40 32.70 -20.89 -3.42
N ALA A 41 31.44 -20.87 -3.84
CA ALA A 41 31.03 -21.24 -5.20
C ALA A 41 30.07 -20.15 -5.75
N PRO A 42 30.61 -19.01 -6.21
CA PRO A 42 29.79 -17.89 -6.68
C PRO A 42 28.93 -18.22 -7.93
N MET A 43 29.18 -19.35 -8.58
CA MET A 43 28.38 -19.86 -9.69
C MET A 43 27.22 -20.78 -9.26
N ASP A 44 27.10 -21.12 -7.97
CA ASP A 44 25.98 -21.92 -7.49
C ASP A 44 24.77 -21.02 -7.29
N PRO A 45 23.69 -21.21 -8.08
CA PRO A 45 22.52 -20.31 -8.03
C PRO A 45 21.76 -20.35 -6.71
N GLY A 46 22.18 -21.22 -5.79
CA GLY A 46 21.47 -21.47 -4.55
C GLY A 46 20.16 -22.24 -4.79
N LEU A 47 19.44 -22.52 -3.72
CA LEU A 47 18.17 -23.23 -3.80
C LEU A 47 17.05 -22.29 -4.29
N ILE A 48 16.52 -22.57 -5.49
CA ILE A 48 15.38 -21.82 -6.06
C ILE A 48 14.09 -22.52 -5.62
N SER A 49 13.16 -21.74 -5.07
CA SER A 49 11.86 -22.24 -4.65
C SER A 49 10.76 -21.22 -4.92
N ALA A 50 9.50 -21.69 -4.90
CA ALA A 50 8.34 -20.83 -5.01
C ALA A 50 8.30 -19.86 -3.81
N HIS A 51 8.12 -18.58 -4.11
CA HIS A 51 8.05 -17.49 -3.13
C HIS A 51 9.31 -17.31 -2.26
N GLY A 52 10.41 -18.04 -2.54
CA GLY A 52 11.61 -18.08 -1.70
C GLY A 52 11.39 -18.75 -0.35
N ILE A 53 10.44 -19.67 -0.28
CA ILE A 53 10.10 -20.47 0.89
C ILE A 53 10.71 -21.87 0.70
N PRO A 54 11.36 -22.46 1.72
CA PRO A 54 11.91 -23.80 1.63
C PRO A 54 10.85 -24.85 1.24
N PRO A 55 11.23 -25.88 0.47
CA PRO A 55 10.31 -26.90 -0.02
C PRO A 55 9.70 -27.78 1.08
N ASP A 56 10.33 -27.85 2.23
CA ASP A 56 9.84 -28.55 3.43
C ASP A 56 8.75 -27.77 4.18
N LEU A 57 8.76 -26.43 4.11
CA LEU A 57 7.73 -25.59 4.71
C LEU A 57 6.54 -25.34 3.75
N LEU A 58 6.80 -25.26 2.46
CA LEU A 58 5.79 -24.89 1.46
C LEU A 58 4.52 -25.77 1.49
N PRO A 59 4.59 -27.13 1.61
CA PRO A 59 3.41 -28.00 1.68
C PRO A 59 2.61 -27.86 2.98
N ARG A 60 3.17 -27.22 4.01
CA ARG A 60 2.50 -26.99 5.29
C ARG A 60 1.69 -25.69 5.30
N LEU A 61 1.81 -24.86 4.26
CA LEU A 61 1.17 -23.57 4.15
C LEU A 61 -0.11 -23.64 3.31
N LEU A 62 -1.13 -22.91 3.74
CA LEU A 62 -2.31 -22.66 2.94
C LEU A 62 -2.00 -21.46 2.01
N ILE A 63 -1.87 -21.72 0.72
CA ILE A 63 -1.55 -20.71 -0.28
C ILE A 63 -2.84 -20.06 -0.78
N ILE A 64 -2.97 -18.75 -0.55
CA ILE A 64 -4.11 -17.96 -0.99
C ILE A 64 -3.64 -17.05 -2.14
N PRO A 65 -4.06 -17.32 -3.39
CA PRO A 65 -3.73 -16.44 -4.51
C PRO A 65 -4.54 -15.15 -4.42
N THR A 66 -3.90 -14.02 -4.69
CA THR A 66 -4.54 -12.72 -4.81
C THR A 66 -4.53 -12.27 -6.27
N HIS A 67 -5.63 -11.68 -6.72
CA HIS A 67 -5.79 -11.17 -8.07
C HIS A 67 -5.87 -9.65 -8.08
N PRO A 68 -5.53 -8.99 -9.20
CA PRO A 68 -5.77 -7.56 -9.36
C PRO A 68 -7.26 -7.23 -9.20
N TYR A 69 -7.55 -6.10 -8.60
CA TYR A 69 -8.93 -5.62 -8.45
C TYR A 69 -9.50 -5.13 -9.79
N THR A 70 -10.78 -5.38 -9.99
CA THR A 70 -11.55 -4.84 -11.11
C THR A 70 -11.94 -3.38 -10.86
N ALA A 71 -12.28 -2.63 -11.90
CA ALA A 71 -12.67 -1.22 -11.78
C ALA A 71 -13.83 -0.98 -10.76
N PRO A 72 -14.93 -1.79 -10.72
CA PRO A 72 -15.98 -1.63 -9.73
C PRO A 72 -15.52 -1.90 -8.29
N GLU A 73 -14.60 -2.86 -8.10
CA GLU A 73 -14.01 -3.14 -6.79
C GLU A 73 -13.13 -1.98 -6.31
N ILE A 74 -12.28 -1.44 -7.19
CA ILE A 74 -11.47 -0.25 -6.93
C ILE A 74 -12.35 0.92 -6.52
N ARG A 75 -13.45 1.16 -7.25
CA ARG A 75 -14.43 2.21 -6.92
C ARG A 75 -15.00 2.04 -5.52
N THR A 76 -15.39 0.82 -5.17
CA THR A 76 -15.95 0.50 -3.84
C THR A 76 -14.91 0.69 -2.72
N ILE A 77 -13.66 0.30 -2.97
CA ILE A 77 -12.56 0.48 -2.02
C ILE A 77 -12.28 1.97 -1.79
N ILE A 78 -12.18 2.77 -2.86
CA ILE A 78 -11.96 4.22 -2.77
C ILE A 78 -13.11 4.89 -2.01
N GLN A 79 -14.36 4.51 -2.30
CA GLN A 79 -15.53 5.05 -1.62
C GLN A 79 -15.55 4.71 -0.12
N THR A 80 -15.18 3.48 0.22
CA THR A 80 -15.10 3.04 1.62
C THR A 80 -13.97 3.78 2.34
N ARG A 81 -12.81 3.90 1.70
CA ARG A 81 -11.66 4.60 2.27
C ARG A 81 -11.95 6.09 2.48
N SER A 82 -12.56 6.75 1.50
CA SER A 82 -12.94 8.16 1.62
C SER A 82 -13.92 8.41 2.76
N ARG A 83 -14.88 7.51 2.96
CA ARG A 83 -15.80 7.58 4.12
C ARG A 83 -15.06 7.48 5.45
N LEU A 84 -14.08 6.57 5.56
CA LEU A 84 -13.29 6.40 6.78
C LEU A 84 -12.36 7.58 7.05
N GLU A 85 -11.76 8.14 6.00
CA GLU A 85 -10.79 9.22 6.11
C GLU A 85 -11.45 10.58 6.38
N PHE A 86 -12.62 10.80 5.78
CA PHE A 86 -13.37 12.06 5.88
C PHE A 86 -14.61 11.97 6.77
N ALA A 87 -14.95 10.79 7.31
CA ALA A 87 -15.95 10.70 8.36
C ALA A 87 -15.44 11.48 9.58
N ALA A 88 -16.28 12.38 10.09
CA ALA A 88 -16.00 12.97 11.39
C ALA A 88 -15.80 11.83 12.40
N PRO A 89 -14.81 11.88 13.28
CA PRO A 89 -14.69 10.89 14.34
C PRO A 89 -16.00 10.93 15.13
N THR A 90 -16.80 9.88 15.00
CA THR A 90 -17.85 9.60 15.97
C THR A 90 -17.11 9.32 17.27
N ALA A 91 -16.95 10.37 18.09
CA ALA A 91 -16.29 10.22 19.37
C ALA A 91 -17.03 9.13 20.16
N PRO A 92 -16.40 7.99 20.46
CA PRO A 92 -16.77 7.31 21.67
C PRO A 92 -16.44 8.30 22.79
N GLN A 93 -17.39 8.58 23.63
CA GLN A 93 -17.20 9.33 24.87
C GLN A 93 -16.16 8.61 25.72
N LEU A 94 -14.89 8.86 25.46
CA LEU A 94 -13.80 8.52 26.33
C LEU A 94 -13.40 9.82 27.02
N THR A 95 -13.72 9.83 28.30
CA THR A 95 -13.30 10.71 29.37
C THR A 95 -12.12 11.64 29.05
N GLU A 96 -12.29 12.89 29.44
CA GLU A 96 -11.44 14.08 29.31
C GLU A 96 -10.08 13.98 30.04
N GLU A 97 -9.31 12.91 29.86
CA GLU A 97 -7.98 12.79 30.51
C GLU A 97 -6.91 12.27 29.56
N ALA A 98 -6.64 12.99 28.48
CA ALA A 98 -5.33 12.98 27.83
C ALA A 98 -5.24 14.20 26.92
N GLY A 99 -4.35 15.11 27.23
CA GLY A 99 -4.08 16.37 26.53
C GLY A 99 -3.60 16.17 25.08
N VAL A 100 -4.49 15.70 24.23
CA VAL A 100 -4.27 15.64 22.78
C VAL A 100 -4.57 17.01 22.22
N SER A 101 -3.53 17.68 21.76
CA SER A 101 -3.51 19.02 21.18
C SER A 101 -4.72 19.29 20.28
N ALA A 102 -5.33 20.46 20.44
CA ALA A 102 -6.42 20.99 19.62
C ALA A 102 -6.13 20.96 18.10
N ALA A 103 -4.87 20.88 17.70
CA ALA A 103 -4.43 20.73 16.31
C ALA A 103 -4.84 19.39 15.66
N SER A 104 -4.90 18.29 16.44
CA SER A 104 -5.37 16.99 15.92
C SER A 104 -6.88 16.95 15.74
N LYS A 105 -7.63 17.75 16.50
CA LYS A 105 -9.09 17.84 16.44
C LYS A 105 -9.57 18.69 15.26
N ALA A 106 -8.74 19.64 14.78
CA ALA A 106 -9.04 20.50 13.64
C ALA A 106 -8.86 19.78 12.28
N LEU A 107 -8.20 18.62 12.25
CA LEU A 107 -7.93 17.85 11.03
C LEU A 107 -9.04 16.85 10.67
N ALA A 108 -10.03 16.67 11.52
CA ALA A 108 -11.20 15.82 11.26
C ALA A 108 -12.22 16.56 10.40
N VAL A 109 -11.93 16.65 9.12
CA VAL A 109 -12.70 17.45 8.17
C VAL A 109 -13.75 16.61 7.47
N ARG A 110 -14.98 17.11 7.48
CA ARG A 110 -16.09 16.63 6.66
C ARG A 110 -15.83 16.97 5.19
N SER A 111 -15.06 16.17 4.50
CA SER A 111 -14.96 16.25 3.05
C SER A 111 -15.81 15.14 2.45
N SER A 112 -16.69 15.48 1.53
CA SER A 112 -17.41 14.49 0.73
C SER A 112 -16.74 14.36 -0.64
N LEU A 113 -16.76 13.17 -1.20
CA LEU A 113 -16.23 12.90 -2.53
C LEU A 113 -17.35 13.09 -3.55
N SER A 114 -17.15 13.93 -4.57
CA SER A 114 -18.08 14.05 -5.67
C SER A 114 -18.08 12.80 -6.56
N PRO A 115 -19.16 12.48 -7.28
CA PRO A 115 -19.16 11.34 -8.19
C PRO A 115 -18.11 11.46 -9.30
N GLU A 116 -17.84 12.67 -9.78
CA GLU A 116 -16.79 12.94 -10.78
C GLU A 116 -15.37 12.65 -10.23
N ALA A 117 -15.09 13.10 -9.01
CA ALA A 117 -13.83 12.81 -8.35
C ALA A 117 -13.63 11.30 -8.10
N LEU A 118 -14.73 10.60 -7.77
CA LEU A 118 -14.68 9.14 -7.61
C LEU A 118 -14.36 8.42 -8.93
N GLU A 119 -14.90 8.87 -10.05
CA GLU A 119 -14.61 8.33 -11.37
C GLU A 119 -13.16 8.58 -11.77
N GLU A 120 -12.67 9.80 -11.57
CA GLU A 120 -11.28 10.15 -11.87
C GLU A 120 -10.31 9.31 -11.02
N LEU A 121 -10.54 9.21 -9.71
CA LEU A 121 -9.73 8.36 -8.82
C LEU A 121 -9.79 6.88 -9.22
N THR A 122 -10.95 6.38 -9.67
CA THR A 122 -11.09 5.01 -10.15
C THR A 122 -10.25 4.80 -11.41
N THR A 123 -10.26 5.76 -12.33
CA THR A 123 -9.45 5.75 -13.55
C THR A 123 -7.96 5.72 -13.23
N GLN A 124 -7.51 6.55 -12.28
CA GLN A 124 -6.13 6.52 -11.79
C GLN A 124 -5.78 5.18 -11.10
N GLY A 125 -6.73 4.61 -10.36
CA GLY A 125 -6.58 3.30 -9.72
C GLY A 125 -6.40 2.14 -10.69
N VAL A 126 -7.08 2.19 -11.84
CA VAL A 126 -6.96 1.19 -12.92
C VAL A 126 -5.68 1.39 -13.73
N ASN A 127 -5.38 2.63 -14.11
CA ASN A 127 -4.28 2.94 -15.03
C ASN A 127 -2.90 2.84 -14.37
N VAL A 128 -2.80 3.26 -13.10
CA VAL A 128 -1.53 3.31 -12.37
C VAL A 128 -1.50 2.24 -11.26
N SER A 129 -2.24 2.46 -10.19
CA SER A 129 -2.43 1.49 -9.12
C SER A 129 -3.47 1.98 -8.10
N LEU A 130 -4.12 1.02 -7.42
CA LEU A 130 -5.02 1.34 -6.30
C LEU A 130 -4.31 2.14 -5.19
N ARG A 131 -3.04 1.82 -4.90
CA ARG A 131 -2.25 2.53 -3.88
C ARG A 131 -2.07 4.00 -4.22
N TYR A 132 -1.77 4.30 -5.47
CA TYR A 132 -1.63 5.68 -5.95
C TYR A 132 -2.95 6.44 -5.83
N ALA A 133 -4.06 5.85 -6.28
CA ALA A 133 -5.38 6.46 -6.15
C ALA A 133 -5.76 6.77 -4.69
N LEU A 134 -5.46 5.86 -3.76
CA LEU A 134 -5.68 6.09 -2.33
C LEU A 134 -4.78 7.19 -1.75
N GLN A 135 -3.54 7.29 -2.22
CA GLN A 135 -2.62 8.35 -1.80
C GLN A 135 -3.05 9.74 -2.28
N LEU A 136 -3.75 9.84 -3.41
CA LEU A 136 -4.27 11.11 -3.92
C LEU A 136 -5.45 11.67 -3.11
N LEU A 137 -6.14 10.86 -2.29
CA LEU A 137 -7.29 11.30 -1.49
C LEU A 137 -6.91 12.43 -0.53
N ALA A 138 -5.83 12.29 0.22
CA ALA A 138 -5.41 13.29 1.20
C ALA A 138 -5.01 14.63 0.55
N PRO A 139 -4.13 14.69 -0.49
CA PRO A 139 -3.84 15.93 -1.21
C PRO A 139 -5.07 16.57 -1.83
N ALA A 140 -5.94 15.78 -2.50
CA ALA A 140 -7.17 16.31 -3.08
C ALA A 140 -8.10 16.92 -2.01
N GLY A 141 -8.16 16.29 -0.83
CA GLY A 141 -8.89 16.84 0.31
C GLY A 141 -8.30 18.14 0.84
N ILE A 142 -6.98 18.32 0.79
CA ILE A 142 -6.32 19.58 1.17
C ILE A 142 -6.63 20.68 0.14
N LEU A 143 -6.55 20.37 -1.16
CA LEU A 143 -6.85 21.31 -2.24
C LEU A 143 -8.33 21.75 -2.19
N ALA A 144 -9.25 20.82 -2.01
CA ALA A 144 -10.68 21.13 -1.86
C ALA A 144 -10.95 22.09 -0.69
N ARG A 145 -10.23 21.96 0.42
CA ARG A 145 -10.32 22.86 1.57
C ARG A 145 -9.71 24.23 1.31
N ALA A 146 -8.58 24.27 0.64
CA ALA A 146 -7.95 25.54 0.27
C ALA A 146 -8.85 26.37 -0.64
N ARG A 147 -9.63 25.71 -1.50
CA ARG A 147 -10.60 26.34 -2.40
C ARG A 147 -11.88 26.79 -1.70
N SER A 148 -12.41 26.00 -0.77
CA SER A 148 -13.70 26.21 -0.11
C SER A 148 -13.62 25.94 1.38
N SER A 149 -13.64 26.99 2.21
CA SER A 149 -13.50 26.88 3.67
C SER A 149 -14.65 26.14 4.36
N GLU A 150 -15.85 26.08 3.78
CA GLU A 150 -17.04 25.62 4.50
C GLU A 150 -17.54 24.21 4.14
N ASN A 151 -17.32 23.74 2.91
CA ASN A 151 -17.91 22.48 2.45
C ASN A 151 -16.94 21.58 1.71
N GLY A 152 -15.73 21.43 2.09
CA GLY A 152 -14.67 20.59 1.50
C GLY A 152 -15.07 19.41 0.59
N VAL A 153 -15.97 19.65 -0.40
CA VAL A 153 -16.34 18.64 -1.39
C VAL A 153 -15.20 18.52 -2.39
N ILE A 154 -14.61 17.33 -2.43
CA ILE A 154 -13.55 17.01 -3.38
C ILE A 154 -14.17 16.88 -4.76
N SER A 155 -13.78 17.74 -5.69
CA SER A 155 -14.20 17.73 -7.09
C SER A 155 -13.21 16.99 -7.99
N GLY A 156 -13.62 16.67 -9.21
CA GLY A 156 -12.72 16.09 -10.21
C GLY A 156 -11.49 16.97 -10.49
N ASN A 157 -11.65 18.29 -10.48
CA ASN A 157 -10.55 19.25 -10.69
C ASN A 157 -9.50 19.16 -9.57
N ASP A 158 -9.91 19.00 -8.30
CA ASP A 158 -8.98 18.87 -7.18
C ASP A 158 -8.15 17.58 -7.31
N VAL A 159 -8.75 16.50 -7.83
CA VAL A 159 -8.05 15.25 -8.13
C VAL A 159 -7.06 15.44 -9.27
N GLN A 160 -7.44 16.10 -10.36
CA GLN A 160 -6.56 16.36 -11.49
C GLN A 160 -5.39 17.27 -11.11
N GLU A 161 -5.62 18.27 -10.28
CA GLU A 161 -4.56 19.11 -9.73
C GLU A 161 -3.62 18.28 -8.85
N ALA A 162 -4.13 17.41 -7.98
CA ALA A 162 -3.32 16.50 -7.19
C ALA A 162 -2.49 15.54 -8.07
N VAL A 163 -3.05 14.99 -9.16
CA VAL A 163 -2.33 14.17 -10.14
C VAL A 163 -1.22 14.95 -10.84
N SER A 164 -1.39 16.24 -11.08
CA SER A 164 -0.35 17.08 -11.68
C SER A 164 0.82 17.33 -10.75
N LEU A 165 0.54 17.48 -9.45
CA LEU A 165 1.54 17.74 -8.42
C LEU A 165 2.30 16.50 -7.97
N PHE A 166 1.63 15.34 -7.93
CA PHE A 166 2.20 14.08 -7.41
C PHE A 166 2.36 13.07 -8.52
N TRP A 167 3.59 12.81 -8.89
CA TRP A 167 3.92 11.89 -9.96
C TRP A 167 3.84 10.44 -9.52
N ASP A 168 3.37 9.59 -10.42
CA ASP A 168 3.43 8.15 -10.27
C ASP A 168 4.86 7.61 -10.54
N ALA A 169 5.08 6.35 -10.19
CA ALA A 169 6.36 5.67 -10.41
C ALA A 169 6.74 5.60 -11.91
N GLY A 170 5.74 5.50 -12.81
CA GLY A 170 5.96 5.44 -14.25
C GLY A 170 6.47 6.77 -14.80
N ARG A 171 5.84 7.89 -14.43
CA ARG A 171 6.30 9.23 -14.82
C ARG A 171 7.68 9.55 -14.25
N SER A 172 7.93 9.18 -12.99
CA SER A 172 9.23 9.36 -12.36
C SER A 172 10.33 8.58 -13.09
N ALA A 173 10.05 7.31 -13.45
CA ALA A 173 11.00 6.48 -14.20
C ALA A 173 11.24 7.01 -15.63
N ALA A 174 10.20 7.53 -16.29
CA ALA A 174 10.36 8.14 -17.62
C ALA A 174 11.26 9.37 -17.56
N GLN A 175 11.05 10.24 -16.59
CA GLN A 175 11.90 11.43 -16.39
C GLN A 175 13.36 11.07 -16.11
N LEU A 176 13.60 10.03 -15.28
CA LEU A 176 14.95 9.58 -15.03
C LEU A 176 15.64 9.07 -16.30
N LYS A 177 14.92 8.37 -17.19
CA LYS A 177 15.46 7.93 -18.48
C LYS A 177 15.77 9.09 -19.42
N GLU A 178 14.92 10.12 -19.47
CA GLU A 178 15.16 11.31 -20.28
C GLU A 178 16.40 12.10 -19.82
N ARG A 179 16.67 12.06 -18.53
CA ARG A 179 17.80 12.79 -17.90
C ARG A 179 18.93 11.86 -17.47
N GLU A 180 19.02 10.65 -18.01
CA GLU A 180 20.03 9.66 -17.62
C GLU A 180 21.46 10.24 -17.75
N ASN A 181 21.70 11.04 -18.79
CA ASN A 181 23.00 11.69 -19.01
C ASN A 181 23.34 12.83 -18.03
N GLU A 182 22.34 13.35 -17.30
CA GLU A 182 22.54 14.41 -16.30
C GLU A 182 22.86 13.82 -14.91
N PHE A 183 22.43 12.58 -14.64
CA PHE A 183 22.55 11.93 -13.33
C PHE A 183 23.67 10.90 -13.23
N ILE A 184 24.28 10.49 -14.37
CA ILE A 184 25.45 9.61 -14.40
C ILE A 184 26.70 10.49 -14.39
N CYS A 185 27.27 10.68 -13.20
CA CYS A 185 28.61 11.22 -13.02
C CYS A 185 29.63 10.08 -12.93
#